data_a7fb1179a692cf25ce80aac0b597dab5
#
_entry.id   a7fb1179a692cf25ce80aac0b597dab5
#
_cell.length_a   1.000
_cell.length_b   1.000
_cell.length_c   1.000
_cell.angle_alpha   90.00
_cell.angle_beta   90.00
_cell.angle_gamma   90.00
#
_symmetry.space_group_name_H-M   'P 1'
#
loop_
_entity.id
_entity.type
_entity.pdbx_description
1 polymer ?
#
loop_
_entity_poly.entity_id
_entity_poly.type
_entity_poly.pdbx_seq_one_letter_code
_entity_poly.pdbx_strand_id
1 'polypeptide(L)'
;MFGVWWVWMKIDYDELRRIHRLEKNTSKLVEVDDDFIDSLQTFVEEEKKKYLASLKNFSSSDAREFANLKRIIEEVFLMREKKILNKALLAIHTKETETDKMSRQEKDTFKKLFKVLEEHHALGVDLFGERDKPEAAIVSVNILKDIPTFVGTDMKEYGPFSEGQSVSLPPKIAKLFVTRKLAEEK
;
A
#
# COMPACT_ATOMS: atom_id res chain seq x y z
N MET A 1 6.53 -29.55 25.53
CA MET A 1 7.03 -28.31 26.16
C MET A 1 8.23 -27.87 25.36
N PHE A 2 8.01 -27.24 24.17
CA PHE A 2 9.06 -26.75 23.30
C PHE A 2 9.13 -25.25 23.49
N GLY A 3 10.13 -24.81 24.26
CA GLY A 3 10.44 -23.39 24.39
C GLY A 3 10.96 -22.85 23.08
N VAL A 4 10.19 -22.03 22.40
CA VAL A 4 10.64 -21.25 21.25
C VAL A 4 11.54 -20.17 21.79
N TRP A 5 12.86 -20.41 21.70
CA TRP A 5 13.86 -19.41 21.93
C TRP A 5 13.75 -18.43 20.76
N TRP A 6 13.03 -17.34 20.94
CA TRP A 6 13.18 -16.15 20.10
C TRP A 6 14.57 -15.59 20.38
N VAL A 7 15.55 -16.08 19.66
CA VAL A 7 16.86 -15.42 19.60
C VAL A 7 16.58 -14.09 18.88
N TRP A 8 16.61 -13.02 19.63
CA TRP A 8 16.67 -11.65 19.09
C TRP A 8 17.86 -11.65 18.14
N MET A 9 17.60 -11.66 16.84
CA MET A 9 18.66 -11.74 15.86
C MET A 9 19.27 -10.35 15.79
N LYS A 10 20.31 -10.14 16.62
CA LYS A 10 21.09 -8.91 16.61
C LYS A 10 21.61 -8.73 15.19
N ILE A 11 21.29 -7.61 14.55
CA ILE A 11 21.81 -7.29 13.22
C ILE A 11 23.34 -7.21 13.34
N ASP A 12 24.00 -7.97 12.48
CA ASP A 12 25.43 -7.90 12.25
C ASP A 12 25.72 -7.58 10.78
N TYR A 13 27.02 -7.51 10.46
CA TYR A 13 27.45 -7.18 9.11
C TYR A 13 27.05 -8.24 8.07
N ASP A 14 27.04 -9.51 8.43
CA ASP A 14 26.69 -10.60 7.52
C ASP A 14 25.21 -10.65 7.25
N GLU A 15 24.37 -10.44 8.26
CA GLU A 15 22.92 -10.34 8.10
C GLU A 15 22.54 -9.12 7.26
N LEU A 16 23.16 -7.96 7.47
CA LEU A 16 22.95 -6.79 6.64
C LEU A 16 23.31 -7.03 5.17
N ARG A 17 24.43 -7.72 4.92
CA ARG A 17 24.82 -8.13 3.56
C ARG A 17 23.85 -9.13 2.95
N ARG A 18 23.31 -10.04 3.75
CA ARG A 18 22.27 -10.97 3.32
C ARG A 18 21.03 -10.23 2.86
N ILE A 19 20.53 -9.31 3.69
CA ILE A 19 19.37 -8.48 3.37
C ILE A 19 19.64 -7.66 2.10
N HIS A 20 20.79 -6.98 2.02
CA HIS A 20 21.19 -6.20 0.84
C HIS A 20 21.12 -7.02 -0.45
N ARG A 21 21.75 -8.22 -0.43
CA ARG A 21 21.77 -9.12 -1.59
C ARG A 21 20.37 -9.59 -1.98
N LEU A 22 19.53 -9.92 -1.01
CA LEU A 22 18.16 -10.36 -1.26
C LEU A 22 17.29 -9.22 -1.78
N GLU A 23 17.40 -8.02 -1.18
CA GLU A 23 16.68 -6.83 -1.68
C GLU A 23 17.05 -6.47 -3.11
N LYS A 24 18.31 -6.64 -3.49
CA LYS A 24 18.79 -6.40 -4.86
C LYS A 24 18.24 -7.40 -5.87
N ASN A 25 18.07 -8.66 -5.45
CA ASN A 25 17.73 -9.77 -6.35
C ASN A 25 16.23 -10.09 -6.42
N THR A 26 15.38 -9.42 -5.62
CA THR A 26 13.94 -9.64 -5.65
C THR A 26 13.18 -8.33 -5.93
N SER A 27 12.04 -8.44 -6.58
CA SER A 27 11.12 -7.30 -6.75
C SER A 27 10.25 -7.05 -5.51
N LYS A 28 10.11 -8.06 -4.64
CA LYS A 28 9.33 -7.99 -3.41
C LYS A 28 10.20 -7.53 -2.24
N LEU A 29 9.58 -6.97 -1.20
CA LEU A 29 10.27 -6.69 0.06
C LEU A 29 10.77 -7.99 0.69
N VAL A 30 11.99 -7.94 1.21
CA VAL A 30 12.55 -8.98 2.07
C VAL A 30 11.95 -8.78 3.46
N GLU A 31 11.58 -9.88 4.09
CA GLU A 31 11.06 -9.87 5.45
C GLU A 31 12.13 -9.39 6.43
N VAL A 32 11.75 -8.47 7.30
CA VAL A 32 12.57 -7.96 8.41
C VAL A 32 11.71 -7.87 9.66
N ASP A 33 12.36 -7.90 10.82
CA ASP A 33 11.68 -7.78 12.11
C ASP A 33 11.11 -6.37 12.33
N ASP A 34 10.15 -6.27 13.22
CA ASP A 34 9.51 -4.98 13.57
C ASP A 34 10.50 -3.95 14.11
N ASP A 35 11.54 -4.39 14.80
CA ASP A 35 12.60 -3.58 15.39
C ASP A 35 13.88 -3.45 14.52
N PHE A 36 13.77 -3.85 13.25
CA PHE A 36 14.91 -3.84 12.31
C PHE A 36 15.66 -2.50 12.29
N ILE A 37 14.95 -1.37 12.24
CA ILE A 37 15.57 -0.04 12.20
C ILE A 37 16.27 0.30 13.52
N ASP A 38 15.65 -0.05 14.65
CA ASP A 38 16.22 0.21 15.98
C ASP A 38 17.48 -0.66 16.22
N SER A 39 17.43 -1.91 15.78
CA SER A 39 18.56 -2.84 15.82
C SER A 39 19.70 -2.38 14.91
N LEU A 40 19.37 -1.88 13.70
CA LEU A 40 20.36 -1.35 12.77
C LEU A 40 21.01 -0.08 13.32
N GLN A 41 20.25 0.81 13.96
CA GLN A 41 20.78 2.01 14.60
C GLN A 41 21.81 1.62 15.68
N THR A 42 21.47 0.67 16.54
CA THR A 42 22.37 0.18 17.59
C THR A 42 23.67 -0.37 17.01
N PHE A 43 23.55 -1.18 15.95
CA PHE A 43 24.70 -1.75 15.24
C PHE A 43 25.60 -0.65 14.64
N VAL A 44 25.02 0.33 13.97
CA VAL A 44 25.77 1.46 13.38
C VAL A 44 26.49 2.27 14.45
N GLU A 45 25.87 2.50 15.61
CA GLU A 45 26.50 3.21 16.71
C GLU A 45 27.72 2.44 17.28
N GLU A 46 27.63 1.11 17.40
CA GLU A 46 28.74 0.27 17.79
C GLU A 46 29.90 0.34 16.79
N GLU A 47 29.61 0.19 15.49
CA GLU A 47 30.61 0.26 14.43
C GLU A 47 31.26 1.65 14.31
N LYS A 48 30.46 2.71 14.49
CA LYS A 48 30.96 4.09 14.53
C LYS A 48 31.93 4.32 15.70
N LYS A 49 31.66 3.75 16.88
CA LYS A 49 32.58 3.82 18.03
C LYS A 49 33.91 3.12 17.72
N LYS A 50 33.87 1.95 17.09
CA LYS A 50 35.08 1.23 16.65
C LYS A 50 35.88 2.04 15.65
N TYR A 51 35.22 2.59 14.64
CA TYR A 51 35.82 3.46 13.64
C TYR A 51 36.49 4.68 14.28
N LEU A 52 35.81 5.39 15.19
CA LEU A 52 36.37 6.57 15.88
C LEU A 52 37.57 6.20 16.75
N ALA A 53 37.58 5.01 17.39
CA ALA A 53 38.72 4.54 18.15
C ALA A 53 39.92 4.21 17.24
N SER A 54 39.66 3.67 16.04
CA SER A 54 40.71 3.30 15.07
C SER A 54 41.41 4.51 14.42
N LEU A 55 40.71 5.68 14.38
CA LEU A 55 41.34 6.91 13.88
C LEU A 55 42.58 7.32 14.66
N LYS A 56 42.64 6.98 15.94
CA LYS A 56 43.86 7.22 16.77
C LYS A 56 45.06 6.43 16.28
N ASN A 57 44.84 5.31 15.61
CA ASN A 57 45.88 4.41 15.11
C ASN A 57 46.11 4.53 13.60
N PHE A 58 45.47 5.53 12.93
CA PHE A 58 45.55 5.76 11.49
C PHE A 58 45.19 4.52 10.65
N SER A 59 44.29 3.67 11.14
CA SER A 59 43.84 2.47 10.43
C SER A 59 43.04 2.81 9.18
N SER A 60 43.61 2.66 8.00
CA SER A 60 42.93 2.85 6.74
C SER A 60 41.94 1.71 6.42
N SER A 61 42.11 0.55 7.03
CA SER A 61 41.23 -0.61 6.88
C SER A 61 39.86 -0.32 7.48
N ASP A 62 39.81 0.12 8.73
CA ASP A 62 38.57 0.37 9.46
C ASP A 62 37.78 1.51 8.83
N ALA A 63 38.49 2.52 8.29
CA ALA A 63 37.84 3.59 7.53
C ALA A 63 37.11 3.08 6.27
N ARG A 64 37.75 2.13 5.55
CA ARG A 64 37.11 1.51 4.36
C ARG A 64 35.94 0.61 4.74
N GLU A 65 36.08 -0.14 5.84
CA GLU A 65 34.99 -1.00 6.32
C GLU A 65 33.76 -0.19 6.72
N PHE A 66 33.96 0.89 7.48
CA PHE A 66 32.88 1.77 7.87
C PHE A 66 32.22 2.49 6.67
N ALA A 67 33.03 2.93 5.71
CA ALA A 67 32.51 3.53 4.47
C ALA A 67 31.68 2.52 3.65
N ASN A 68 32.13 1.27 3.57
CA ASN A 68 31.38 0.21 2.89
C ASN A 68 30.09 -0.16 3.63
N LEU A 69 30.12 -0.20 4.96
CA LEU A 69 28.91 -0.39 5.79
C LEU A 69 27.88 0.70 5.50
N LYS A 70 28.31 1.97 5.53
CA LYS A 70 27.44 3.11 5.22
C LYS A 70 26.79 2.96 3.85
N ARG A 71 27.57 2.63 2.80
CA ARG A 71 27.06 2.44 1.44
C ARG A 71 26.02 1.31 1.37
N ILE A 72 26.27 0.17 2.03
CA ILE A 72 25.33 -0.95 2.04
C ILE A 72 24.00 -0.55 2.69
N ILE A 73 24.05 0.17 3.80
CA ILE A 73 22.85 0.67 4.49
C ILE A 73 22.06 1.60 3.58
N GLU A 74 22.73 2.60 2.98
CA GLU A 74 22.08 3.55 2.06
C GLU A 74 21.41 2.84 0.87
N GLU A 75 22.07 1.82 0.30
CA GLU A 75 21.49 1.02 -0.79
C GLU A 75 20.28 0.20 -0.32
N VAL A 76 20.33 -0.42 0.87
CA VAL A 76 19.18 -1.15 1.44
C VAL A 76 17.99 -0.23 1.65
N PHE A 77 18.21 0.93 2.29
CA PHE A 77 17.15 1.90 2.51
C PHE A 77 16.51 2.34 1.19
N LEU A 78 17.32 2.74 0.21
CA LEU A 78 16.81 3.20 -1.09
C LEU A 78 15.99 2.12 -1.82
N MET A 79 16.45 0.86 -1.78
CA MET A 79 15.72 -0.25 -2.40
C MET A 79 14.39 -0.52 -1.70
N ARG A 80 14.39 -0.52 -0.36
CA ARG A 80 13.19 -0.74 0.44
C ARG A 80 12.19 0.40 0.29
N GLU A 81 12.64 1.66 0.34
CA GLU A 81 11.81 2.84 0.11
C GLU A 81 11.09 2.79 -1.24
N LYS A 82 11.81 2.46 -2.32
CA LYS A 82 11.21 2.29 -3.65
C LYS A 82 10.14 1.20 -3.67
N LYS A 83 10.39 0.08 -3.01
CA LYS A 83 9.44 -1.05 -2.95
C LYS A 83 8.21 -0.69 -2.11
N ILE A 84 8.39 0.00 -0.98
CA ILE A 84 7.30 0.48 -0.13
C ILE A 84 6.42 1.49 -0.89
N LEU A 85 7.04 2.45 -1.58
CA LEU A 85 6.32 3.41 -2.41
C LEU A 85 5.50 2.73 -3.51
N ASN A 86 6.12 1.80 -4.24
CA ASN A 86 5.43 1.04 -5.28
C ASN A 86 4.29 0.19 -4.71
N LYS A 87 4.48 -0.43 -3.54
CA LYS A 87 3.42 -1.18 -2.86
C LYS A 87 2.27 -0.28 -2.44
N ALA A 88 2.54 0.91 -1.90
CA ALA A 88 1.53 1.88 -1.54
C ALA A 88 0.73 2.35 -2.77
N LEU A 89 1.40 2.60 -3.89
CA LEU A 89 0.75 2.98 -5.14
C LEU A 89 -0.15 1.86 -5.69
N LEU A 90 0.32 0.62 -5.69
CA LEU A 90 -0.48 -0.53 -6.12
C LEU A 90 -1.67 -0.78 -5.20
N ALA A 91 -1.51 -0.60 -3.89
CA ALA A 91 -2.56 -0.82 -2.90
C ALA A 91 -3.81 0.06 -3.11
N ILE A 92 -3.68 1.23 -3.75
CA ILE A 92 -4.83 2.09 -4.09
C ILE A 92 -5.79 1.34 -5.04
N HIS A 93 -5.24 0.58 -5.98
CA HIS A 93 -6.02 -0.13 -7.00
C HIS A 93 -6.41 -1.54 -6.55
N THR A 94 -5.50 -2.26 -5.88
CA THR A 94 -5.71 -3.67 -5.50
C THR A 94 -6.41 -3.84 -4.15
N LYS A 95 -6.41 -2.78 -3.31
CA LYS A 95 -6.85 -2.81 -1.91
C LYS A 95 -6.03 -3.76 -1.02
N GLU A 96 -4.87 -4.24 -1.49
CA GLU A 96 -3.96 -5.09 -0.75
C GLU A 96 -3.02 -4.25 0.10
N THR A 97 -3.24 -4.25 1.42
CA THR A 97 -2.47 -3.43 2.39
C THR A 97 -1.60 -4.26 3.32
N GLU A 98 -1.22 -5.48 2.92
CA GLU A 98 -0.33 -6.33 3.70
C GLU A 98 1.02 -5.64 3.97
N THR A 99 1.46 -5.67 5.24
CA THR A 99 2.69 -5.00 5.69
C THR A 99 3.64 -5.94 6.45
N ASP A 100 3.44 -7.25 6.36
CA ASP A 100 4.11 -8.27 7.18
C ASP A 100 5.63 -8.27 7.06
N LYS A 101 6.17 -7.79 5.91
CA LYS A 101 7.60 -7.75 5.62
C LYS A 101 8.26 -6.40 5.93
N MET A 102 7.58 -5.55 6.65
CA MET A 102 8.02 -4.19 6.98
C MET A 102 8.33 -4.08 8.46
N SER A 103 9.36 -3.31 8.80
CA SER A 103 9.59 -2.87 10.17
C SER A 103 8.48 -1.93 10.65
N ARG A 104 8.42 -1.66 11.95
CA ARG A 104 7.43 -0.75 12.55
C ARG A 104 7.44 0.62 11.89
N GLN A 105 8.62 1.21 11.71
CA GLN A 105 8.76 2.54 11.10
C GLN A 105 8.37 2.54 9.62
N GLU A 106 8.63 1.45 8.91
CA GLU A 106 8.23 1.29 7.51
C GLU A 106 6.71 1.10 7.36
N LYS A 107 6.07 0.36 8.27
CA LYS A 107 4.60 0.24 8.34
C LYS A 107 3.94 1.61 8.52
N ASP A 108 4.50 2.46 9.39
CA ASP A 108 3.98 3.81 9.60
C ASP A 108 4.18 4.70 8.37
N THR A 109 5.34 4.57 7.71
CA THR A 109 5.63 5.27 6.47
C THR A 109 4.69 4.83 5.35
N PHE A 110 4.46 3.52 5.20
CA PHE A 110 3.51 2.96 4.23
C PHE A 110 2.11 3.53 4.43
N LYS A 111 1.60 3.55 5.67
CA LYS A 111 0.27 4.10 5.98
C LYS A 111 0.14 5.57 5.59
N LYS A 112 1.17 6.38 5.88
CA LYS A 112 1.19 7.80 5.50
C LYS A 112 1.20 7.98 3.99
N LEU A 113 2.05 7.25 3.29
CA LEU A 113 2.12 7.26 1.82
C LEU A 113 0.79 6.84 1.19
N PHE A 114 0.22 5.74 1.67
CA PHE A 114 -1.06 5.24 1.19
C PHE A 114 -2.16 6.30 1.32
N LYS A 115 -2.25 6.95 2.49
CA LYS A 115 -3.24 8.01 2.72
C LYS A 115 -3.08 9.19 1.77
N VAL A 116 -1.86 9.69 1.59
CA VAL A 116 -1.58 10.82 0.68
C VAL A 116 -1.92 10.44 -0.77
N LEU A 117 -1.55 9.24 -1.20
CA LEU A 117 -1.83 8.76 -2.54
C LEU A 117 -3.32 8.50 -2.76
N GLU A 118 -4.04 7.99 -1.76
CA GLU A 118 -5.50 7.78 -1.80
C GLU A 118 -6.25 9.12 -1.93
N GLU A 119 -5.86 10.13 -1.14
CA GLU A 119 -6.41 11.48 -1.24
C GLU A 119 -6.19 12.08 -2.63
N HIS A 120 -4.98 11.91 -3.20
CA HIS A 120 -4.69 12.39 -4.55
C HIS A 120 -5.48 11.61 -5.62
N HIS A 121 -5.60 10.29 -5.48
CA HIS A 121 -6.37 9.46 -6.40
C HIS A 121 -7.85 9.86 -6.41
N ALA A 122 -8.41 10.19 -5.23
CA ALA A 122 -9.80 10.66 -5.11
C ALA A 122 -10.07 11.92 -5.94
N LEU A 123 -9.08 12.82 -6.10
CA LEU A 123 -9.22 14.01 -6.96
C LEU A 123 -9.46 13.62 -8.43
N GLY A 124 -8.76 12.59 -8.92
CA GLY A 124 -8.97 12.08 -10.28
C GLY A 124 -10.36 11.48 -10.48
N VAL A 125 -10.85 10.71 -9.50
CA VAL A 125 -12.20 10.14 -9.51
C VAL A 125 -13.26 11.24 -9.52
N ASP A 126 -13.04 12.32 -8.77
CA ASP A 126 -13.96 13.46 -8.71
C ASP A 126 -14.11 14.20 -10.05
N LEU A 127 -13.05 14.27 -10.84
CA LEU A 127 -13.09 14.92 -12.16
C LEU A 127 -14.11 14.27 -13.11
N PHE A 128 -14.32 12.97 -12.97
CA PHE A 128 -15.30 12.22 -13.78
C PHE A 128 -16.66 12.06 -13.09
N GLY A 129 -16.83 12.62 -11.89
CA GLY A 129 -18.07 12.49 -11.11
C GLY A 129 -18.31 11.07 -10.58
N GLU A 130 -17.26 10.25 -10.56
CA GLU A 130 -17.29 8.85 -10.18
C GLU A 130 -16.99 8.64 -8.68
N ARG A 131 -17.25 9.63 -7.82
CA ARG A 131 -17.29 9.32 -6.40
C ARG A 131 -18.34 8.26 -6.21
N ASP A 132 -17.93 7.04 -6.07
CA ASP A 132 -18.74 5.99 -5.51
C ASP A 132 -19.18 6.46 -4.12
N LYS A 133 -20.36 7.05 -4.07
CA LYS A 133 -21.12 7.00 -2.82
C LYS A 133 -21.18 5.51 -2.48
N PRO A 134 -20.91 5.13 -1.22
CA PRO A 134 -20.93 3.73 -0.84
C PRO A 134 -22.12 3.04 -1.48
N GLU A 135 -21.94 1.85 -2.02
CA GLU A 135 -22.94 1.00 -2.70
C GLU A 135 -24.23 0.72 -1.86
N ALA A 136 -24.49 1.51 -0.85
CA ALA A 136 -25.48 1.30 0.20
C ALA A 136 -26.76 2.12 0.02
N ALA A 137 -27.19 2.38 -1.18
CA ALA A 137 -28.59 2.82 -1.38
C ALA A 137 -29.10 2.27 -2.71
N ILE A 138 -29.51 1.02 -2.70
CA ILE A 138 -30.38 0.50 -3.75
C ILE A 138 -31.72 1.21 -3.61
N VAL A 139 -32.12 1.97 -4.62
CA VAL A 139 -33.40 2.66 -4.65
C VAL A 139 -34.38 1.76 -5.39
N SER A 140 -35.49 1.46 -4.74
CA SER A 140 -36.62 0.74 -5.37
C SER A 140 -37.47 1.73 -6.14
N VAL A 141 -37.66 1.45 -7.43
CA VAL A 141 -38.48 2.26 -8.34
C VAL A 141 -39.50 1.40 -9.06
N ASN A 142 -40.67 1.97 -9.37
CA ASN A 142 -41.67 1.36 -10.21
C ASN A 142 -41.53 1.87 -11.64
N ILE A 143 -41.42 0.98 -12.61
CA ILE A 143 -41.23 1.30 -14.01
C ILE A 143 -42.60 1.74 -14.62
N LEU A 144 -42.62 2.90 -15.26
CA LEU A 144 -43.83 3.49 -15.87
C LEU A 144 -43.96 3.19 -17.36
N LYS A 145 -42.90 2.74 -18.01
CA LYS A 145 -42.85 2.39 -19.45
C LYS A 145 -41.84 1.32 -19.70
N ASP A 146 -42.08 0.52 -20.72
CA ASP A 146 -41.09 -0.51 -21.14
C ASP A 146 -39.74 0.11 -21.48
N ILE A 147 -38.70 -0.40 -20.90
CA ILE A 147 -37.33 0.04 -21.09
C ILE A 147 -36.50 -1.11 -21.66
N PRO A 148 -35.91 -0.96 -22.86
CA PRO A 148 -35.03 -1.98 -23.43
C PRO A 148 -33.75 -2.13 -22.61
N THR A 149 -33.03 -3.20 -22.84
CA THR A 149 -31.72 -3.40 -22.27
C THR A 149 -30.76 -2.28 -22.63
N PHE A 150 -30.04 -1.76 -21.66
CA PHE A 150 -29.05 -0.70 -21.85
C PHE A 150 -27.81 -0.95 -20.94
N VAL A 151 -26.70 -0.30 -21.25
CA VAL A 151 -25.49 -0.34 -20.44
C VAL A 151 -25.43 0.93 -19.58
N GLY A 152 -25.31 0.75 -18.28
CA GLY A 152 -25.16 1.85 -17.32
C GLY A 152 -23.77 2.53 -17.38
N THR A 153 -23.61 3.63 -16.65
CA THR A 153 -22.32 4.34 -16.52
C THR A 153 -21.26 3.51 -15.79
N ASP A 154 -21.67 2.48 -15.08
CA ASP A 154 -20.84 1.49 -14.39
C ASP A 154 -20.47 0.29 -15.29
N MET A 155 -20.74 0.38 -16.59
CA MET A 155 -20.49 -0.66 -17.60
C MET A 155 -21.27 -1.98 -17.35
N LYS A 156 -22.29 -1.96 -16.49
CA LYS A 156 -23.17 -3.10 -16.27
C LYS A 156 -24.41 -3.01 -17.17
N GLU A 157 -24.90 -4.16 -17.58
CA GLU A 157 -26.13 -4.27 -18.38
C GLU A 157 -27.35 -4.28 -17.48
N TYR A 158 -28.37 -3.47 -17.81
CA TYR A 158 -29.63 -3.34 -17.10
C TYR A 158 -30.80 -3.54 -18.03
N GLY A 159 -31.84 -4.20 -17.53
CA GLY A 159 -33.09 -4.46 -18.30
C GLY A 159 -33.07 -5.83 -19.01
N PRO A 160 -34.08 -6.06 -19.92
CA PRO A 160 -35.20 -5.17 -20.15
C PRO A 160 -36.13 -5.05 -18.93
N PHE A 161 -36.82 -3.90 -18.78
CA PHE A 161 -37.80 -3.71 -17.71
C PHE A 161 -39.17 -3.44 -18.33
N SER A 162 -40.20 -4.07 -17.78
CA SER A 162 -41.57 -3.91 -18.24
C SER A 162 -42.34 -2.90 -17.39
N GLU A 163 -43.33 -2.25 -18.01
CA GLU A 163 -44.25 -1.34 -17.33
C GLU A 163 -44.90 -2.00 -16.11
N GLY A 164 -44.97 -1.30 -14.99
CA GLY A 164 -45.50 -1.80 -13.71
C GLY A 164 -44.51 -2.66 -12.89
N GLN A 165 -43.33 -2.96 -13.41
CA GLN A 165 -42.31 -3.72 -12.68
C GLN A 165 -41.65 -2.90 -11.58
N SER A 166 -41.53 -3.46 -10.35
CA SER A 166 -40.74 -2.87 -9.25
C SER A 166 -39.33 -3.42 -9.31
N VAL A 167 -38.36 -2.52 -9.49
CA VAL A 167 -36.94 -2.90 -9.64
C VAL A 167 -36.07 -2.12 -8.68
N SER A 168 -34.98 -2.76 -8.26
CA SER A 168 -33.99 -2.13 -7.37
C SER A 168 -32.78 -1.71 -8.20
N LEU A 169 -32.52 -0.41 -8.26
CA LEU A 169 -31.49 0.19 -9.12
C LEU A 169 -30.48 1.03 -8.33
N PRO A 170 -29.26 1.18 -8.84
CA PRO A 170 -28.32 2.15 -8.31
C PRO A 170 -28.90 3.56 -8.31
N PRO A 171 -28.62 4.42 -7.32
CA PRO A 171 -29.25 5.74 -7.17
C PRO A 171 -29.10 6.64 -8.40
N LYS A 172 -27.96 6.55 -9.10
CA LYS A 172 -27.72 7.34 -10.33
C LYS A 172 -28.70 6.95 -11.44
N ILE A 173 -28.96 5.66 -11.62
CA ILE A 173 -29.88 5.13 -12.64
C ILE A 173 -31.31 5.39 -12.23
N ALA A 174 -31.67 5.15 -10.97
CA ALA A 174 -32.99 5.43 -10.43
C ALA A 174 -33.36 6.92 -10.61
N LYS A 175 -32.46 7.83 -10.24
CA LYS A 175 -32.67 9.29 -10.42
C LYS A 175 -32.79 9.68 -11.89
N LEU A 176 -32.06 9.06 -12.80
CA LEU A 176 -32.19 9.30 -14.24
C LEU A 176 -33.58 8.88 -14.74
N PHE A 177 -34.07 7.72 -14.29
CA PHE A 177 -35.41 7.23 -14.69
C PHE A 177 -36.54 8.10 -14.17
N VAL A 178 -36.43 8.52 -12.89
CA VAL A 178 -37.40 9.46 -12.30
C VAL A 178 -37.40 10.81 -13.04
N THR A 179 -36.21 11.36 -13.30
CA THR A 179 -36.08 12.63 -14.04
C THR A 179 -36.66 12.56 -15.44
N ARG A 180 -36.54 11.41 -16.11
CA ARG A 180 -37.08 11.17 -17.45
C ARG A 180 -38.54 10.68 -17.47
N LYS A 181 -39.19 10.59 -16.31
CA LYS A 181 -40.55 10.06 -16.14
C LYS A 181 -40.70 8.63 -16.68
N LEU A 182 -39.67 7.82 -16.51
CA LEU A 182 -39.65 6.42 -16.87
C LEU A 182 -39.94 5.52 -15.66
N ALA A 183 -39.73 6.05 -14.44
CA ALA A 183 -40.04 5.37 -13.18
C ALA A 183 -40.46 6.37 -12.09
N GLU A 184 -41.09 5.87 -11.03
CA GLU A 184 -41.40 6.60 -9.80
C GLU A 184 -40.71 5.92 -8.61
N GLU A 185 -40.22 6.70 -7.64
CA GLU A 185 -39.73 6.19 -6.37
C GLU A 185 -40.87 5.58 -5.56
N LYS A 186 -40.60 4.47 -4.93
CA LYS A 186 -41.58 3.76 -4.11
C LYS A 186 -41.56 4.27 -2.69
#